data_3e02dfcecba98108e8d3bccc35fdc906
#
_entry.id   3e02dfcecba98108e8d3bccc35fdc906
#
_cell.length_a   1.000
_cell.length_b   1.000
_cell.length_c   1.000
_cell.angle_alpha   90.00
_cell.angle_beta   90.00
_cell.angle_gamma   90.00
#
_symmetry.space_group_name_H-M   'P 1'
#
loop_
_entity.id
_entity.type
_entity.pdbx_description
1 polymer ?
#
loop_
_entity_poly.entity_id
_entity_poly.type
_entity_poly.pdbx_seq_one_letter_code
_entity_poly.pdbx_strand_id
1 'polypeptide(L)'
;MKVVLATQSPRRHELFSGLDIPFTIRLIEGIDESYPGGLPVHQIPQYIAERKALAYQSSLAEDEVVLTADTVVIVGDKVLGKPHSPEEAKAMLHELSGREHQVSTGVALMGAEGRGTSFVATTRVWFAPLSEEQIDYYLRSYHPYDKAGAYGIQEWIGYVAIEKIEGSFYNVMGLPVHLVYQTLQKWQVCKKNFVPLPIVIVDNK
;
A
#
# COMPACT_ATOMS: atom_id res chain seq x y z
N MET A 1 -14.67 19.21 1.93
CA MET A 1 -13.81 18.07 2.31
C MET A 1 -12.42 18.36 1.79
N LYS A 2 -11.42 18.33 2.65
CA LYS A 2 -10.00 18.45 2.32
C LYS A 2 -9.35 17.09 2.56
N VAL A 3 -8.52 16.63 1.63
CA VAL A 3 -7.82 15.36 1.77
C VAL A 3 -6.45 15.59 2.40
N VAL A 4 -6.17 14.82 3.45
CA VAL A 4 -4.84 14.73 4.08
C VAL A 4 -4.23 13.41 3.63
N LEU A 5 -3.18 13.45 2.81
CA LEU A 5 -2.45 12.27 2.37
C LEU A 5 -1.35 11.94 3.36
N ALA A 6 -1.54 10.85 4.11
CA ALA A 6 -0.67 10.45 5.21
C ALA A 6 0.32 9.38 4.77
N THR A 7 1.29 9.76 3.96
CA THR A 7 2.33 8.85 3.46
C THR A 7 3.62 9.59 3.14
N GLN A 8 4.76 8.94 3.39
CA GLN A 8 6.09 9.42 2.96
C GLN A 8 6.44 8.96 1.54
N SER A 9 5.63 8.07 0.93
CA SER A 9 5.94 7.47 -0.37
C SER A 9 5.79 8.49 -1.51
N PRO A 10 6.87 8.86 -2.24
CA PRO A 10 6.79 9.75 -3.38
C PRO A 10 5.88 9.21 -4.49
N ARG A 11 5.85 7.88 -4.67
CA ARG A 11 4.98 7.20 -5.64
C ARG A 11 3.50 7.42 -5.33
N ARG A 12 3.11 7.36 -4.06
CA ARG A 12 1.71 7.63 -3.66
C ARG A 12 1.35 9.10 -3.83
N HIS A 13 2.30 10.02 -3.63
CA HIS A 13 2.08 11.45 -3.91
C HIS A 13 1.81 11.66 -5.40
N GLU A 14 2.65 11.10 -6.27
CA GLU A 14 2.51 11.16 -7.72
C GLU A 14 1.17 10.57 -8.16
N LEU A 15 0.85 9.36 -7.72
CA LEU A 15 -0.39 8.66 -8.06
C LEU A 15 -1.63 9.42 -7.61
N PHE A 16 -1.61 9.99 -6.40
CA PHE A 16 -2.75 10.77 -5.91
C PHE A 16 -2.90 12.10 -6.65
N SER A 17 -1.79 12.75 -7.00
CA SER A 17 -1.79 13.98 -7.81
C SER A 17 -2.48 13.79 -9.16
N GLY A 18 -2.36 12.62 -9.78
CA GLY A 18 -3.02 12.28 -11.04
C GLY A 18 -4.54 12.16 -10.95
N LEU A 19 -5.13 12.27 -9.76
CA LEU A 19 -6.59 12.31 -9.57
C LEU A 19 -7.18 13.72 -9.69
N ASP A 20 -6.35 14.77 -9.80
CA ASP A 20 -6.75 16.20 -9.80
C ASP A 20 -7.60 16.61 -8.59
N ILE A 21 -7.42 15.90 -7.46
CA ILE A 21 -8.05 16.21 -6.18
C ILE A 21 -7.04 16.98 -5.31
N PRO A 22 -7.35 18.20 -4.84
CA PRO A 22 -6.47 18.92 -3.93
C PRO A 22 -6.24 18.15 -2.64
N PHE A 23 -4.99 18.08 -2.19
CA PHE A 23 -4.60 17.42 -0.95
C PHE A 23 -3.47 18.15 -0.24
N THR A 24 -3.29 17.85 1.04
CA THR A 24 -2.14 18.25 1.84
C THR A 24 -1.42 17.00 2.34
N ILE A 25 -0.10 17.08 2.50
CA ILE A 25 0.68 16.01 3.11
C ILE A 25 0.82 16.34 4.60
N ARG A 26 0.47 15.37 5.45
CA ARG A 26 0.71 15.43 6.89
C ARG A 26 1.29 14.11 7.34
N LEU A 27 2.39 14.15 8.10
CA LEU A 27 3.08 12.97 8.59
C LEU A 27 3.07 12.96 10.12
N ILE A 28 2.78 11.80 10.69
CA ILE A 28 2.95 11.48 12.11
C ILE A 28 4.01 10.40 12.19
N GLU A 29 5.05 10.63 12.97
CA GLU A 29 6.12 9.67 13.19
C GLU A 29 5.77 8.67 14.29
N GLY A 30 6.43 7.49 14.26
CA GLY A 30 6.33 6.49 15.33
C GLY A 30 5.01 5.72 15.37
N ILE A 31 4.25 5.71 14.27
CA ILE A 31 3.06 4.86 14.19
C ILE A 31 3.51 3.40 14.14
N ASP A 32 2.98 2.60 15.07
CA ASP A 32 3.23 1.15 15.11
C ASP A 32 2.54 0.46 13.91
N GLU A 33 3.35 -0.13 13.04
CA GLU A 33 2.91 -0.88 11.86
C GLU A 33 2.90 -2.40 12.11
N SER A 34 3.06 -2.85 13.36
CA SER A 34 2.95 -4.25 13.71
C SER A 34 1.51 -4.76 13.55
N TYR A 35 1.36 -6.04 13.29
CA TYR A 35 0.08 -6.69 13.12
C TYR A 35 0.03 -8.01 13.92
N PRO A 36 -1.17 -8.48 14.34
CA PRO A 36 -1.34 -9.70 15.13
C PRO A 36 -0.86 -10.94 14.37
N GLY A 37 -0.23 -11.86 15.08
CA GLY A 37 0.03 -13.19 14.55
C GLY A 37 -1.26 -13.90 14.14
N GLY A 38 -1.24 -14.60 12.99
CA GLY A 38 -2.41 -15.32 12.48
C GLY A 38 -3.39 -14.49 11.66
N LEU A 39 -3.14 -13.19 11.46
CA LEU A 39 -3.93 -12.39 10.51
C LEU A 39 -3.72 -12.94 9.08
N PRO A 40 -4.79 -13.19 8.30
CA PRO A 40 -4.66 -13.61 6.91
C PRO A 40 -3.80 -12.62 6.12
N VAL A 41 -2.82 -13.13 5.36
CA VAL A 41 -1.78 -12.28 4.71
C VAL A 41 -2.36 -11.16 3.84
N HIS A 42 -3.49 -11.39 3.18
CA HIS A 42 -4.16 -10.40 2.34
C HIS A 42 -4.87 -9.29 3.13
N GLN A 43 -5.10 -9.48 4.44
CA GLN A 43 -5.71 -8.47 5.32
C GLN A 43 -4.67 -7.59 6.01
N ILE A 44 -3.41 -8.00 6.03
CA ILE A 44 -2.32 -7.26 6.68
C ILE A 44 -2.23 -5.80 6.22
N PRO A 45 -2.19 -5.49 4.91
CA PRO A 45 -2.06 -4.10 4.47
C PRO A 45 -3.28 -3.24 4.80
N GLN A 46 -4.49 -3.82 4.83
CA GLN A 46 -5.69 -3.12 5.28
C GLN A 46 -5.62 -2.78 6.76
N TYR A 47 -5.25 -3.75 7.59
CA TYR A 47 -5.08 -3.57 9.03
C TYR A 47 -4.08 -2.45 9.33
N ILE A 48 -2.90 -2.47 8.69
CA ILE A 48 -1.87 -1.44 8.88
C ILE A 48 -2.39 -0.06 8.42
N ALA A 49 -3.09 0.00 7.27
CA ALA A 49 -3.68 1.25 6.79
C ALA A 49 -4.71 1.83 7.79
N GLU A 50 -5.57 0.99 8.37
CA GLU A 50 -6.54 1.39 9.39
C GLU A 50 -5.85 1.91 10.66
N ARG A 51 -4.82 1.21 11.14
CA ARG A 51 -4.00 1.64 12.29
C ARG A 51 -3.36 2.99 12.05
N LYS A 52 -2.78 3.19 10.86
CA LYS A 52 -2.26 4.49 10.44
C LYS A 52 -3.35 5.57 10.47
N ALA A 53 -4.52 5.32 9.89
CA ALA A 53 -5.62 6.30 9.84
C ALA A 53 -6.10 6.70 11.24
N LEU A 54 -6.23 5.74 12.17
CA LEU A 54 -6.62 6.00 13.56
C LEU A 54 -5.66 6.96 14.26
N ALA A 55 -4.36 6.88 14.01
CA ALA A 55 -3.36 7.77 14.61
C ALA A 55 -3.55 9.24 14.22
N TYR A 56 -4.24 9.51 13.11
CA TYR A 56 -4.51 10.87 12.64
C TYR A 56 -5.82 11.45 13.17
N GLN A 57 -6.74 10.64 13.68
CA GLN A 57 -8.11 11.05 14.02
C GLN A 57 -8.19 12.32 14.86
N SER A 58 -7.40 12.42 15.94
CA SER A 58 -7.40 13.57 16.85
C SER A 58 -6.79 14.83 16.26
N SER A 59 -6.08 14.72 15.13
CA SER A 59 -5.42 15.84 14.45
C SER A 59 -6.21 16.40 13.27
N LEU A 60 -7.35 15.80 12.94
CA LEU A 60 -8.16 16.18 11.79
C LEU A 60 -9.15 17.30 12.16
N ALA A 61 -9.29 18.29 11.26
CA ALA A 61 -10.39 19.24 11.31
C ALA A 61 -11.70 18.58 10.79
N GLU A 62 -12.85 19.15 11.13
CA GLU A 62 -14.18 18.60 10.76
C GLU A 62 -14.39 18.41 9.25
N ASP A 63 -13.71 19.22 8.43
CA ASP A 63 -13.79 19.14 6.97
C ASP A 63 -12.66 18.32 6.33
N GLU A 64 -11.77 17.74 7.14
CA GLU A 64 -10.66 16.91 6.68
C GLU A 64 -11.01 15.41 6.65
N VAL A 65 -10.40 14.70 5.71
CA VAL A 65 -10.35 13.24 5.65
C VAL A 65 -8.91 12.82 5.42
N VAL A 66 -8.38 11.98 6.30
CA VAL A 66 -7.06 11.37 6.08
C VAL A 66 -7.20 10.15 5.18
N LEU A 67 -6.25 10.00 4.27
CA LEU A 67 -6.02 8.81 3.47
C LEU A 67 -4.66 8.21 3.83
N THR A 68 -4.70 6.95 4.25
CA THR A 68 -3.52 6.13 4.53
C THR A 68 -3.51 4.91 3.62
N ALA A 69 -2.34 4.36 3.37
CA ALA A 69 -2.20 3.13 2.62
C ALA A 69 -0.99 2.32 3.09
N ASP A 70 -1.08 1.02 2.92
CA ASP A 70 0.03 0.10 3.10
C ASP A 70 0.05 -0.93 1.98
N THR A 71 1.25 -1.43 1.62
CA THR A 71 1.41 -2.35 0.49
C THR A 71 2.35 -3.48 0.88
N VAL A 72 1.94 -4.71 0.61
CA VAL A 72 2.73 -5.91 0.80
C VAL A 72 2.79 -6.73 -0.50
N VAL A 73 3.89 -7.45 -0.68
CA VAL A 73 4.05 -8.48 -1.71
C VAL A 73 3.86 -9.84 -1.05
N ILE A 74 3.11 -10.73 -1.68
CA ILE A 74 2.74 -12.04 -1.14
C ILE A 74 3.13 -13.13 -2.13
N VAL A 75 3.95 -14.08 -1.68
CA VAL A 75 4.33 -15.29 -2.44
C VAL A 75 3.87 -16.51 -1.65
N GLY A 76 2.86 -17.23 -2.16
CA GLY A 76 2.19 -18.25 -1.36
C GLY A 76 1.59 -17.64 -0.09
N ASP A 77 2.04 -18.10 1.08
CA ASP A 77 1.62 -17.58 2.40
C ASP A 77 2.66 -16.65 3.04
N LYS A 78 3.73 -16.32 2.31
CA LYS A 78 4.81 -15.46 2.81
C LYS A 78 4.60 -14.01 2.39
N VAL A 79 4.72 -13.11 3.35
CA VAL A 79 4.70 -11.66 3.13
C VAL A 79 6.12 -11.15 2.97
N LEU A 80 6.37 -10.46 1.87
CA LEU A 80 7.62 -9.73 1.62
C LEU A 80 7.36 -8.24 1.83
N GLY A 81 7.91 -7.71 2.93
CA GLY A 81 7.94 -6.29 3.22
C GLY A 81 9.06 -5.57 2.48
N LYS A 82 9.49 -4.43 3.01
CA LYS A 82 10.69 -3.74 2.54
C LYS A 82 11.94 -4.50 3.02
N PRO A 83 12.96 -4.70 2.16
CA PRO A 83 14.19 -5.34 2.58
C PRO A 83 15.00 -4.45 3.54
N HIS A 84 15.66 -5.05 4.50
CA HIS A 84 16.51 -4.37 5.48
C HIS A 84 17.99 -4.37 5.08
N SER A 85 18.35 -5.14 4.05
CA SER A 85 19.72 -5.20 3.52
C SER A 85 19.72 -5.50 2.00
N PRO A 86 20.84 -5.24 1.30
CA PRO A 86 21.01 -5.66 -0.09
C PRO A 86 20.86 -7.16 -0.30
N GLU A 87 21.32 -7.98 0.64
CA GLU A 87 21.23 -9.43 0.60
C GLU A 87 19.78 -9.89 0.70
N GLU A 88 18.99 -9.26 1.58
CA GLU A 88 17.57 -9.53 1.68
C GLU A 88 16.82 -9.13 0.42
N ALA A 89 17.14 -7.95 -0.16
CA ALA A 89 16.58 -7.52 -1.43
C ALA A 89 16.88 -8.51 -2.56
N LYS A 90 18.12 -9.01 -2.62
CA LYS A 90 18.53 -10.02 -3.59
C LYS A 90 17.74 -11.33 -3.40
N ALA A 91 17.60 -11.79 -2.17
CA ALA A 91 16.82 -12.98 -1.83
C ALA A 91 15.35 -12.85 -2.22
N MET A 92 14.74 -11.66 -2.01
CA MET A 92 13.37 -11.37 -2.42
C MET A 92 13.21 -11.47 -3.94
N LEU A 93 14.12 -10.88 -4.73
CA LEU A 93 14.06 -10.96 -6.19
C LEU A 93 14.25 -12.38 -6.72
N HIS A 94 15.11 -13.18 -6.09
CA HIS A 94 15.22 -14.62 -6.39
C HIS A 94 13.92 -15.35 -6.10
N GLU A 95 13.25 -15.04 -5.01
CA GLU A 95 11.99 -15.67 -4.65
C GLU A 95 10.86 -15.32 -5.62
N LEU A 96 10.88 -14.12 -6.20
CA LEU A 96 9.90 -13.66 -7.20
C LEU A 96 10.20 -14.17 -8.62
N SER A 97 11.47 -14.46 -8.93
CA SER A 97 11.93 -14.86 -10.27
C SER A 97 11.20 -16.09 -10.79
N GLY A 98 10.64 -16.02 -12.00
CA GLY A 98 9.93 -17.11 -12.68
C GLY A 98 8.63 -17.54 -11.99
N ARG A 99 8.02 -16.67 -11.16
CA ARG A 99 6.83 -17.03 -10.37
C ARG A 99 5.73 -15.99 -10.44
N GLU A 100 4.53 -16.46 -10.14
CA GLU A 100 3.40 -15.60 -9.76
C GLU A 100 3.55 -15.15 -8.31
N HIS A 101 3.21 -13.89 -8.07
CA HIS A 101 3.03 -13.34 -6.74
C HIS A 101 1.86 -12.35 -6.74
N GLN A 102 1.45 -11.92 -5.55
CA GLN A 102 0.38 -10.96 -5.37
C GLN A 102 0.94 -9.68 -4.75
N VAL A 103 0.41 -8.54 -5.18
CA VAL A 103 0.64 -7.24 -4.53
C VAL A 103 -0.68 -6.76 -3.99
N SER A 104 -0.77 -6.67 -2.67
CA SER A 104 -1.97 -6.22 -1.97
C SER A 104 -1.73 -4.87 -1.33
N THR A 105 -2.58 -3.89 -1.66
CA THR A 105 -2.57 -2.57 -1.03
C THR A 105 -3.86 -2.35 -0.27
N GLY A 106 -3.74 -2.15 1.04
CA GLY A 106 -4.79 -1.68 1.91
C GLY A 106 -4.85 -0.15 1.88
N VAL A 107 -6.06 0.38 1.87
CA VAL A 107 -6.33 1.81 1.94
C VAL A 107 -7.37 2.07 3.01
N ALA A 108 -7.16 3.10 3.83
CA ALA A 108 -8.15 3.57 4.79
C ALA A 108 -8.37 5.07 4.65
N LEU A 109 -9.63 5.48 4.76
CA LEU A 109 -10.07 6.86 4.85
C LEU A 109 -10.75 7.08 6.19
N MET A 110 -10.43 8.17 6.89
CA MET A 110 -11.03 8.51 8.18
C MET A 110 -11.22 10.00 8.34
N GLY A 111 -12.39 10.41 8.82
CA GLY A 111 -12.69 11.80 9.22
C GLY A 111 -12.54 12.00 10.72
N ALA A 112 -12.59 13.27 11.17
CA ALA A 112 -12.41 13.68 12.57
C ALA A 112 -13.37 12.97 13.55
N GLU A 113 -14.62 12.72 13.13
CA GLU A 113 -15.65 12.05 13.95
C GLU A 113 -15.47 10.51 14.06
N GLY A 114 -14.32 9.97 13.63
CA GLY A 114 -14.09 8.52 13.58
C GLY A 114 -14.86 7.79 12.48
N ARG A 115 -15.59 8.53 11.64
CA ARG A 115 -16.19 7.97 10.43
C ARG A 115 -15.10 7.53 9.48
N GLY A 116 -15.14 6.27 9.07
CA GLY A 116 -14.10 5.72 8.22
C GLY A 116 -14.62 4.68 7.23
N THR A 117 -13.78 4.34 6.30
CA THR A 117 -13.93 3.20 5.39
C THR A 117 -12.56 2.71 4.98
N SER A 118 -12.43 1.42 4.75
CA SER A 118 -11.21 0.80 4.27
C SER A 118 -11.51 -0.27 3.25
N PHE A 119 -10.51 -0.61 2.47
CA PHE A 119 -10.57 -1.70 1.50
C PHE A 119 -9.17 -2.20 1.19
N VAL A 120 -9.10 -3.39 0.60
CA VAL A 120 -7.88 -3.94 0.03
C VAL A 120 -8.06 -4.14 -1.48
N ALA A 121 -7.02 -3.85 -2.23
CA ALA A 121 -6.91 -4.18 -3.65
C ALA A 121 -5.75 -5.14 -3.87
N THR A 122 -5.97 -6.23 -4.57
CA THR A 122 -4.96 -7.23 -4.89
C THR A 122 -4.76 -7.33 -6.39
N THR A 123 -3.50 -7.39 -6.82
CA THR A 123 -3.08 -7.58 -8.21
C THR A 123 -2.13 -8.76 -8.28
N ARG A 124 -2.37 -9.68 -9.19
CA ARG A 124 -1.46 -10.80 -9.49
C ARG A 124 -0.44 -10.37 -10.53
N VAL A 125 0.81 -10.71 -10.30
CA VAL A 125 1.95 -10.36 -11.16
C VAL A 125 2.75 -11.62 -11.44
N TRP A 126 3.13 -11.84 -12.69
CA TRP A 126 3.98 -12.95 -13.11
C TRP A 126 5.33 -12.41 -13.57
N PHE A 127 6.39 -12.92 -12.94
CA PHE A 127 7.75 -12.63 -13.35
C PHE A 127 8.30 -13.71 -14.26
N ALA A 128 8.97 -13.31 -15.33
CA ALA A 128 9.91 -14.13 -16.06
C ALA A 128 11.09 -14.56 -15.16
N PRO A 129 11.79 -15.65 -15.47
CA PRO A 129 13.05 -15.98 -14.81
C PRO A 129 14.06 -14.84 -14.95
N LEU A 130 14.68 -14.43 -13.84
CA LEU A 130 15.73 -13.42 -13.78
C LEU A 130 17.10 -14.08 -13.64
N SER A 131 18.09 -13.60 -14.39
CA SER A 131 19.48 -14.01 -14.17
C SER A 131 20.12 -13.26 -12.99
N GLU A 132 21.25 -13.80 -12.47
CA GLU A 132 22.02 -13.14 -11.41
C GLU A 132 22.46 -11.74 -11.84
N GLU A 133 22.93 -11.58 -13.10
CA GLU A 133 23.39 -10.31 -13.63
C GLU A 133 22.26 -9.27 -13.69
N GLN A 134 21.02 -9.71 -14.01
CA GLN A 134 19.85 -8.85 -14.05
C GLN A 134 19.46 -8.37 -12.65
N ILE A 135 19.48 -9.27 -11.67
CA ILE A 135 19.20 -8.95 -10.26
C ILE A 135 20.26 -7.98 -9.73
N ASP A 136 21.53 -8.28 -9.92
CA ASP A 136 22.65 -7.45 -9.45
C ASP A 136 22.65 -6.06 -10.13
N TYR A 137 22.34 -6.01 -11.44
CA TYR A 137 22.18 -4.75 -12.15
C TYR A 137 21.07 -3.90 -11.54
N TYR A 138 19.89 -4.49 -11.33
CA TYR A 138 18.75 -3.76 -10.81
C TYR A 138 19.01 -3.22 -9.40
N LEU A 139 19.51 -4.05 -8.49
CA LEU A 139 19.84 -3.63 -7.12
C LEU A 139 20.85 -2.49 -7.09
N ARG A 140 21.92 -2.58 -7.90
CA ARG A 140 22.98 -1.58 -7.98
C ARG A 140 22.51 -0.25 -8.58
N SER A 141 21.60 -0.29 -9.58
CA SER A 141 21.21 0.89 -10.36
C SER A 141 19.98 1.58 -9.80
N TYR A 142 19.05 0.85 -9.15
CA TYR A 142 17.74 1.36 -8.73
C TYR A 142 17.54 1.43 -7.22
N HIS A 143 18.38 0.76 -6.43
CA HIS A 143 18.32 0.78 -4.96
C HIS A 143 16.91 0.59 -4.38
N PRO A 144 16.19 -0.52 -4.67
CA PRO A 144 14.76 -0.67 -4.40
C PRO A 144 14.44 -0.98 -2.93
N TYR A 145 15.23 -0.49 -1.98
CA TYR A 145 15.14 -0.84 -0.56
C TYR A 145 13.94 -0.20 0.15
N ASP A 146 13.29 0.78 -0.49
CA ASP A 146 12.06 1.43 -0.02
C ASP A 146 10.77 0.74 -0.47
N LYS A 147 10.88 -0.41 -1.16
CA LYS A 147 9.76 -1.09 -1.83
C LYS A 147 9.52 -2.49 -1.26
N ALA A 148 8.25 -2.82 -1.03
CA ALA A 148 7.86 -4.19 -0.70
C ALA A 148 8.27 -5.16 -1.82
N GLY A 149 8.84 -6.32 -1.47
CA GLY A 149 9.37 -7.29 -2.43
C GLY A 149 10.59 -6.81 -3.21
N ALA A 150 11.21 -5.71 -2.80
CA ALA A 150 12.41 -5.13 -3.41
C ALA A 150 12.29 -4.81 -4.90
N TYR A 151 11.11 -4.41 -5.41
CA TYR A 151 10.96 -3.98 -6.80
C TYR A 151 9.91 -2.88 -7.00
N GLY A 152 10.08 -2.11 -8.09
CA GLY A 152 9.10 -1.15 -8.57
C GLY A 152 8.65 -1.49 -9.98
N ILE A 153 7.36 -1.74 -10.18
CA ILE A 153 6.79 -2.12 -11.49
C ILE A 153 7.04 -1.07 -12.59
N GLN A 154 7.15 0.20 -12.22
CA GLN A 154 7.41 1.32 -13.14
C GLN A 154 8.89 1.49 -13.49
N GLU A 155 9.80 0.71 -12.87
CA GLU A 155 11.24 0.75 -13.09
C GLU A 155 11.67 -0.28 -14.14
N TRP A 156 12.97 -0.31 -14.47
CA TRP A 156 13.54 -1.20 -15.46
C TRP A 156 13.09 -2.66 -15.31
N ILE A 157 13.03 -3.17 -14.07
CA ILE A 157 12.62 -4.54 -13.80
C ILE A 157 11.16 -4.82 -14.27
N GLY A 158 10.30 -3.82 -14.24
CA GLY A 158 8.95 -3.94 -14.78
C GLY A 158 8.91 -4.17 -16.28
N TYR A 159 9.87 -3.60 -17.03
CA TYR A 159 9.97 -3.80 -18.49
C TYR A 159 10.54 -5.16 -18.87
N VAL A 160 11.45 -5.70 -18.07
CA VAL A 160 12.21 -6.92 -18.46
C VAL A 160 11.71 -8.18 -17.77
N ALA A 161 11.07 -8.08 -16.61
CA ALA A 161 10.68 -9.23 -15.82
C ALA A 161 9.16 -9.51 -15.80
N ILE A 162 8.30 -8.53 -16.05
CA ILE A 162 6.86 -8.75 -15.91
C ILE A 162 6.26 -9.26 -17.21
N GLU A 163 5.82 -10.53 -17.19
CA GLU A 163 5.17 -11.19 -18.32
C GLU A 163 3.65 -10.88 -18.34
N LYS A 164 3.03 -10.77 -17.17
CA LYS A 164 1.58 -10.60 -17.04
C LYS A 164 1.21 -9.88 -15.75
N ILE A 165 0.16 -9.08 -15.84
CA ILE A 165 -0.53 -8.47 -14.69
C ILE A 165 -2.01 -8.80 -14.80
N GLU A 166 -2.63 -9.16 -13.67
CA GLU A 166 -4.07 -9.34 -13.56
C GLU A 166 -4.56 -8.50 -12.38
N GLY A 167 -5.16 -7.37 -12.69
CA GLY A 167 -5.55 -6.31 -11.74
C GLY A 167 -5.06 -4.93 -12.17
N SER A 168 -4.71 -4.08 -11.21
CA SER A 168 -4.32 -2.69 -11.43
C SER A 168 -2.82 -2.50 -11.37
N PHE A 169 -2.22 -1.94 -12.43
CA PHE A 169 -0.83 -1.48 -12.44
C PHE A 169 -0.54 -0.48 -11.30
N TYR A 170 -1.44 0.47 -11.09
CA TYR A 170 -1.30 1.49 -10.05
C TYR A 170 -1.39 0.91 -8.63
N ASN A 171 -2.14 -0.19 -8.44
CA ASN A 171 -2.12 -0.94 -7.19
C ASN A 171 -0.72 -1.49 -6.90
N VAL A 172 -0.05 -2.04 -7.91
CA VAL A 172 1.33 -2.56 -7.75
C VAL A 172 2.32 -1.44 -7.44
N MET A 173 2.12 -0.23 -7.98
CA MET A 173 2.89 0.96 -7.60
C MET A 173 2.67 1.40 -6.15
N GLY A 174 1.57 0.96 -5.51
CA GLY A 174 1.29 1.18 -4.09
C GLY A 174 0.06 2.03 -3.77
N LEU A 175 -0.79 2.36 -4.77
CA LEU A 175 -2.09 3.02 -4.53
C LEU A 175 -3.10 2.66 -5.64
N PRO A 176 -4.20 1.96 -5.32
CA PRO A 176 -5.25 1.61 -6.28
C PRO A 176 -6.14 2.83 -6.58
N VAL A 177 -5.61 3.78 -7.35
CA VAL A 177 -6.16 5.13 -7.56
C VAL A 177 -7.62 5.16 -8.00
N HIS A 178 -8.05 4.22 -8.85
CA HIS A 178 -9.43 4.18 -9.31
C HIS A 178 -10.40 3.86 -8.16
N LEU A 179 -10.05 2.91 -7.27
CA LEU A 179 -10.86 2.60 -6.08
C LEU A 179 -10.83 3.74 -5.06
N VAL A 180 -9.66 4.39 -4.90
CA VAL A 180 -9.53 5.60 -4.08
C VAL A 180 -10.46 6.69 -4.57
N TYR A 181 -10.46 6.98 -5.88
CA TYR A 181 -11.32 7.99 -6.48
C TYR A 181 -12.80 7.67 -6.25
N GLN A 182 -13.24 6.45 -6.55
CA GLN A 182 -14.63 6.02 -6.31
C GLN A 182 -15.04 6.13 -4.84
N THR A 183 -14.12 5.80 -3.92
CA THR A 183 -14.39 5.87 -2.49
C THR A 183 -14.50 7.30 -2.03
N LEU A 184 -13.66 8.21 -2.49
CA LEU A 184 -13.74 9.64 -2.20
C LEU A 184 -15.03 10.27 -2.75
N GLN A 185 -15.47 9.89 -3.95
CA GLN A 185 -16.75 10.34 -4.49
C GLN A 185 -17.91 9.90 -3.60
N LYS A 186 -17.95 8.64 -3.18
CA LYS A 186 -18.97 8.13 -2.26
C LYS A 186 -18.91 8.85 -0.90
N TRP A 187 -17.71 9.14 -0.41
CA TRP A 187 -17.50 9.87 0.83
C TRP A 187 -18.14 11.27 0.81
N GLN A 188 -18.05 11.97 -0.32
CA GLN A 188 -18.69 13.28 -0.48
C GLN A 188 -20.23 13.20 -0.48
N VAL A 189 -20.80 12.14 -1.09
CA VAL A 189 -22.24 11.94 -1.19
C VAL A 189 -22.84 11.43 0.12
N CYS A 190 -22.11 10.59 0.86
CA CYS A 190 -22.58 9.92 2.07
C CYS A 190 -22.50 10.75 3.37
N LYS A 191 -22.40 12.09 3.30
CA LYS A 191 -22.53 12.94 4.52
C LYS A 191 -23.81 12.69 5.33
N LYS A 192 -24.77 11.90 4.81
CA LYS A 192 -26.06 11.62 5.46
C LYS A 192 -26.23 10.19 6.02
N ASN A 193 -25.37 9.22 5.68
CA ASN A 193 -25.53 7.82 6.14
C ASN A 193 -24.21 7.29 6.72
N PHE A 194 -24.11 7.31 8.02
CA PHE A 194 -22.96 6.88 8.82
C PHE A 194 -22.85 5.36 8.89
N VAL A 195 -21.67 4.80 8.53
CA VAL A 195 -21.26 3.44 8.94
C VAL A 195 -19.89 3.56 9.61
N PRO A 196 -19.76 3.26 10.92
CA PRO A 196 -18.45 3.26 11.57
C PRO A 196 -17.57 2.14 11.01
N LEU A 197 -16.24 2.37 10.93
CA LEU A 197 -15.29 1.29 10.70
C LEU A 197 -15.48 0.22 11.78
N PRO A 198 -15.50 -1.07 11.43
CA PRO A 198 -15.42 -2.12 12.43
C PRO A 198 -14.07 -2.00 13.13
N ILE A 199 -14.08 -1.50 14.36
CA ILE A 199 -12.90 -1.52 15.23
C ILE A 199 -12.69 -2.97 15.60
N VAL A 200 -11.76 -3.64 14.94
CA VAL A 200 -11.27 -4.95 15.40
C VAL A 200 -10.38 -4.68 16.61
N ILE A 201 -11.00 -4.62 17.79
CA ILE A 201 -10.27 -4.65 19.05
C ILE A 201 -9.79 -6.10 19.22
N VAL A 202 -8.52 -6.34 18.93
CA VAL A 202 -7.87 -7.59 19.34
C VAL A 202 -7.43 -7.38 20.77
N ASP A 203 -8.22 -7.91 21.73
CA ASP A 203 -7.80 -7.99 23.13
C ASP A 203 -6.51 -8.83 23.20
N ASN A 204 -5.41 -8.17 23.51
CA ASN A 204 -4.17 -8.83 23.92
C ASN A 204 -4.42 -9.44 25.32
N LYS A 205 -4.71 -10.72 25.36
CA LYS A 205 -4.51 -11.56 26.54
C LYS A 205 -3.31 -12.45 26.35
#